data_dd92ce4aec6abfd90752a6c561b66c6f
#
_entry.id   dd92ce4aec6abfd90752a6c561b66c6f
#
_cell.length_a   1.000
_cell.length_b   1.000
_cell.length_c   1.000
_cell.angle_alpha   90.00
_cell.angle_beta   90.00
_cell.angle_gamma   90.00
#
_symmetry.space_group_name_H-M   'P 1'
#
loop_
_entity.id
_entity.type
_entity.pdbx_description
1 polymer ?
#
loop_
_entity_poly.entity_id
_entity_poly.type
_entity_poly.pdbx_seq_one_letter_code
_entity_poly.pdbx_strand_id
1 'polypeptide(L)' 'MSRDRVKIWYDVEGDYLEVLFDQRPGYFRETASDQVMEKVDAEGNVLGFSVVKVSAIRTQPLDVAL' A
#
# COMPACT_ATOMS: atom_id res chain seq x y z
N MET A 1 19.16 -4.44 -0.71
CA MET A 1 17.86 -4.67 -0.07
C MET A 1 17.08 -5.73 -0.82
N SER A 2 16.71 -6.75 -0.14
CA SER A 2 16.00 -7.87 -0.76
C SER A 2 14.51 -7.64 -0.75
N ARG A 3 13.86 -7.94 -1.86
CA ARG A 3 12.40 -7.95 -1.96
C ARG A 3 11.90 -9.35 -2.29
N ASP A 4 12.58 -10.34 -1.75
CA ASP A 4 12.23 -11.74 -1.98
C ASP A 4 10.85 -12.07 -1.44
N ARG A 5 10.37 -11.30 -0.49
CA ARG A 5 9.07 -11.50 0.12
C ARG A 5 8.26 -10.23 0.08
N VAL A 6 7.02 -10.39 -0.32
CA VAL A 6 6.03 -9.32 -0.27
C VAL A 6 4.93 -9.79 0.66
N LYS A 7 4.68 -9.00 1.69
CA LYS A 7 3.63 -9.33 2.65
C LYS A 7 2.35 -8.65 2.22
N ILE A 8 1.31 -9.42 2.06
CA ILE A 8 0.00 -8.91 1.64
C ILE A 8 -1.02 -9.28 2.72
N TRP A 9 -1.74 -8.27 3.19
CA TRP A 9 -2.77 -8.46 4.19
C TRP A 9 -4.07 -7.80 3.73
N TYR A 10 -5.16 -8.55 3.80
CA TYR A 10 -6.47 -8.07 3.40
C TYR A 10 -7.44 -8.21 4.56
N ASP A 11 -8.08 -7.10 4.90
CA ASP A 11 -9.10 -7.05 5.95
C ASP A 11 -10.47 -6.93 5.28
N VAL A 12 -11.23 -8.00 5.35
CA VAL A 12 -12.55 -8.07 4.72
C VAL A 12 -13.52 -7.08 5.33
N GLU A 13 -13.50 -6.96 6.65
CA GLU A 13 -14.43 -6.07 7.34
C GLU A 13 -14.12 -4.60 7.06
N GLY A 14 -12.85 -4.26 7.02
CA GLY A 14 -12.43 -2.90 6.73
C GLY A 14 -12.35 -2.58 5.27
N ASP A 15 -12.47 -3.58 4.41
CA ASP A 15 -12.32 -3.43 2.96
C ASP A 15 -10.96 -2.78 2.65
N TYR A 16 -9.91 -3.31 3.27
CA TYR A 16 -8.60 -2.70 3.34
C TYR A 16 -7.53 -3.71 2.94
N LEU A 17 -6.58 -3.27 2.15
CA LEU A 17 -5.45 -4.09 1.70
C LEU A 17 -4.15 -3.37 2.02
N GLU A 18 -3.19 -4.14 2.54
CA GLU A 18 -1.86 -3.60 2.79
C GLU A 18 -0.83 -4.51 2.13
N VAL A 19 0.11 -3.90 1.43
CA VAL A 19 1.20 -4.61 0.75
C VAL A 19 2.51 -4.02 1.23
N LEU A 20 3.38 -4.88 1.79
CA LEU A 20 4.67 -4.46 2.30
C LEU A 20 5.78 -5.17 1.56
N PHE A 21 6.66 -4.40 0.95
CA PHE A 21 7.86 -4.91 0.26
C PHE A 21 9.02 -5.07 1.23
N ASP A 22 9.02 -4.25 2.29
CA ASP A 22 10.11 -4.15 3.23
C ASP A 22 9.51 -3.81 4.59
N GLN A 23 9.98 -4.47 5.63
CA GLN A 23 9.41 -4.31 6.98
C GLN A 23 10.19 -3.33 7.84
N ARG A 24 10.93 -2.44 7.23
CA ARG A 24 11.63 -1.39 7.97
C ARG A 24 10.65 -0.37 8.55
N PRO A 25 11.03 0.33 9.62
CA PRO A 25 10.20 1.39 10.17
C PRO A 25 9.94 2.48 9.14
N GLY A 26 8.75 3.02 9.15
CA GLY A 26 8.38 4.07 8.22
C GLY A 26 7.06 4.70 8.61
N TYR A 27 6.54 5.54 7.76
CA TYR A 27 5.27 6.22 7.98
C TYR A 27 4.48 6.25 6.66
N PHE A 28 3.18 6.42 6.78
CA PHE A 28 2.30 6.50 5.61
C PHE A 28 2.25 7.91 5.08
N ARG A 29 2.22 8.02 3.77
CA ARG A 29 2.18 9.29 3.05
C ARG A 29 1.05 9.25 2.03
N GLU A 30 0.34 10.35 1.89
CA GLU A 30 -0.74 10.44 0.92
C GLU A 30 -0.20 10.38 -0.51
N THR A 31 -1.04 9.86 -1.41
CA THR A 31 -0.73 9.82 -2.84
C THR A 31 -1.78 10.66 -3.57
N ALA A 32 -1.71 10.66 -4.89
CA ALA A 32 -2.71 11.33 -5.71
C ALA A 32 -4.08 10.67 -5.61
N SER A 33 -4.12 9.42 -5.16
CA SER A 33 -5.37 8.68 -5.01
C SER A 33 -5.88 8.77 -3.57
N ASP A 34 -7.16 9.05 -3.40
CA ASP A 34 -7.81 9.05 -2.09
C ASP A 34 -7.82 7.68 -1.45
N GLN A 35 -7.66 6.64 -2.24
CA GLN A 35 -7.75 5.26 -1.75
C GLN A 35 -6.41 4.66 -1.39
N VAL A 36 -5.32 5.30 -1.79
CA VAL A 36 -3.97 4.73 -1.65
C VAL A 36 -3.09 5.61 -0.80
N MET A 37 -2.40 4.97 0.14
CA MET A 37 -1.31 5.63 0.85
C MET A 37 -0.07 4.77 0.66
N GLU A 38 1.07 5.40 0.48
CA GLU A 38 2.34 4.66 0.42
C GLU A 38 3.05 4.76 1.75
N LYS A 39 3.75 3.68 2.10
CA LYS A 39 4.59 3.66 3.29
C LYS A 39 6.01 3.94 2.86
N VAL A 40 6.63 4.92 3.49
CA VAL A 40 7.98 5.35 3.14
C VAL A 40 8.86 5.43 4.38
N ASP A 41 10.15 5.31 4.20
CA ASP A 41 11.10 5.50 5.29
C ASP A 41 11.51 6.98 5.37
N ALA A 42 12.42 7.30 6.28
CA ALA A 42 12.87 8.67 6.49
C ALA A 42 13.57 9.26 5.28
N GLU A 43 14.05 8.41 4.37
CA GLU A 43 14.75 8.85 3.16
C GLU A 43 13.85 8.90 1.95
N GLY A 44 12.58 8.58 2.13
CA GLY A 44 11.61 8.62 1.04
C GLY A 44 11.53 7.35 0.20
N ASN A 45 12.21 6.28 0.62
CA ASN A 45 12.10 5.00 -0.08
C ASN A 45 10.75 4.37 0.20
N VAL A 46 10.09 3.87 -0.85
CA VAL A 46 8.79 3.25 -0.72
C VAL A 46 8.96 1.83 -0.16
N LEU A 47 8.32 1.58 0.97
CA LEU A 47 8.37 0.29 1.65
C LEU A 47 7.13 -0.56 1.37
N GLY A 48 6.07 0.05 0.88
CA GLY A 48 4.81 -0.62 0.61
C GLY A 48 3.71 0.38 0.37
N PHE A 49 2.48 -0.10 0.35
CA PHE A 49 1.33 0.78 0.18
C PHE A 49 0.09 0.13 0.81
N SER A 50 -0.93 0.95 1.03
CA SER A 50 -2.21 0.46 1.50
C SER A 50 -3.32 1.00 0.60
N VAL A 51 -4.40 0.23 0.51
CA VAL A 51 -5.55 0.58 -0.31
C VAL A 51 -6.80 0.44 0.55
N VAL A 52 -7.61 1.49 0.61
CA VAL A 52 -8.91 1.43 1.29
C VAL A 52 -10.00 1.27 0.24
N LYS A 53 -11.16 0.79 0.64
CA LYS A 53 -12.29 0.56 -0.26
C LYS A 53 -11.90 -0.34 -1.42
N VAL A 54 -11.24 -1.44 -1.09
CA VAL A 54 -10.71 -2.38 -2.07
C VAL A 54 -11.80 -2.91 -3.00
N SER A 55 -13.00 -3.11 -2.48
CA SER A 55 -14.10 -3.63 -3.28
C SER A 55 -14.44 -2.75 -4.48
N ALA A 56 -14.11 -1.47 -4.43
CA ALA A 56 -14.37 -0.55 -5.54
C ALA A 56 -13.55 -0.90 -6.78
N ILE A 57 -12.41 -1.58 -6.62
CA ILE A 57 -11.58 -1.95 -7.76
C ILE A 57 -12.14 -3.10 -8.58
N ARG A 58 -13.19 -3.73 -8.10
CA ARG A 58 -13.82 -4.84 -8.83
C ARG A 58 -14.39 -4.38 -10.16
N THR A 59 -14.87 -3.14 -10.22
CA THR A 59 -15.46 -2.59 -11.43
C THR A 59 -14.59 -1.54 -12.10
N GLN A 60 -13.63 -0.99 -11.36
CA GLN A 60 -12.77 0.05 -11.88
C GLN A 60 -11.35 -0.14 -11.33
N PRO A 61 -10.42 -0.57 -12.17
CA PRO A 61 -9.05 -0.81 -11.71
C PRO A 61 -8.42 0.45 -11.14
N LEU A 62 -7.56 0.25 -10.16
CA LEU A 62 -6.80 1.32 -9.54
C LEU A 62 -5.40 1.33 -10.13
N ASP A 63 -4.99 2.48 -10.63
CA ASP A 63 -3.68 2.64 -11.23
C ASP A 63 -2.83 3.46 -10.27
N VAL A 64 -1.74 2.87 -9.80
CA VAL A 64 -0.90 3.49 -8.77
C VAL A 64 0.52 3.61 -9.28
N ALA A 65 1.06 4.82 -9.22
CA ALA A 65 2.46 5.07 -9.55
C ALA A 65 3.23 5.19 -8.23
N LEU A 66 4.19 4.31 -8.06
CA LEU A 66 5.03 4.30 -6.86
C LEU A 66 6.50 4.74 -7.17
#